data_c275c2c176b0b7d176fdc3c6282b625d
#
_entry.id   c275c2c176b0b7d176fdc3c6282b625d
#
_cell.length_a   1.000
_cell.length_b   1.000
_cell.length_c   1.000
_cell.angle_alpha   90.00
_cell.angle_beta   90.00
_cell.angle_gamma   90.00
#
_symmetry.space_group_name_H-M   'P 1'
#
loop_
_entity.id
_entity.type
_entity.pdbx_description
1 polymer ?
#
loop_
_entity_poly.entity_id
_entity_poly.type
_entity_poly.pdbx_seq_one_letter_code
_entity_poly.pdbx_strand_id
1 'polypeptide(L)'
;LHGSSAASDVYKRQAFMLLGFLGLYYRGNKTFSIPELIELGTSGAFTGTFATLVFAVLFLGFAVKVPMWPLHTWLPDAHTAAPTVGSVLLAAILLKLGSYGFVRIAIPILPEQAKAWAPAIAILSAIGIIYGSLACLAQTDLKRLIAFSSVGHMGFVMLGIASLTPI
;
A
#
# COMPACT_ATOMS: atom_id res chain seq x y z
N LEU A 1 2.70 -13.19 22.71
CA LEU A 1 1.33 -13.35 22.14
C LEU A 1 0.83 -12.13 21.32
N HIS A 2 1.40 -10.93 21.49
CA HIS A 2 1.00 -9.76 20.67
C HIS A 2 1.52 -9.82 19.24
N GLY A 3 2.66 -10.45 18.97
CA GLY A 3 3.20 -10.60 17.63
C GLY A 3 2.37 -11.51 16.70
N SER A 4 1.65 -12.48 17.25
CA SER A 4 0.83 -13.41 16.46
C SER A 4 -0.46 -12.77 15.93
N SER A 5 -1.06 -11.83 16.65
CA SER A 5 -2.27 -11.12 16.21
C SER A 5 -1.98 -10.12 15.09
N ALA A 6 -0.90 -9.34 15.21
CA ALA A 6 -0.49 -8.39 14.17
C ALA A 6 -0.11 -9.09 12.86
N ALA A 7 0.63 -10.21 12.93
CA ALA A 7 0.94 -11.04 11.76
C ALA A 7 -0.34 -11.61 11.13
N SER A 8 -1.26 -12.13 11.94
CA SER A 8 -2.56 -12.64 11.47
C SER A 8 -3.37 -11.57 10.72
N ASP A 9 -3.39 -10.32 11.22
CA ASP A 9 -4.12 -9.24 10.58
C ASP A 9 -3.49 -8.80 9.26
N VAL A 10 -2.17 -8.84 9.14
CA VAL A 10 -1.46 -8.59 7.86
C VAL A 10 -1.84 -9.65 6.83
N TYR A 11 -1.86 -10.93 7.20
CA TYR A 11 -2.24 -12.01 6.29
C TYR A 11 -3.70 -11.92 5.84
N LYS A 12 -4.62 -11.65 6.75
CA LYS A 12 -6.05 -11.46 6.41
C LYS A 12 -6.26 -10.34 5.40
N ARG A 13 -5.57 -9.21 5.60
CA ARG A 13 -5.66 -8.06 4.68
C ARG A 13 -5.05 -8.35 3.31
N GLN A 14 -4.03 -9.23 3.22
CA GLN A 14 -3.48 -9.69 1.95
C GLN A 14 -4.44 -10.60 1.18
N ALA A 15 -5.27 -11.38 1.88
CA ALA A 15 -6.32 -12.17 1.24
C ALA A 15 -7.31 -11.29 0.46
N PHE A 16 -7.63 -10.10 0.97
CA PHE A 16 -8.46 -9.16 0.23
C PHE A 16 -7.81 -8.71 -1.08
N MET A 17 -6.50 -8.45 -1.08
CA MET A 17 -5.78 -8.11 -2.31
C MET A 17 -5.86 -9.22 -3.35
N LEU A 18 -5.78 -10.49 -2.93
CA LEU A 18 -5.97 -11.64 -3.82
C LEU A 18 -7.36 -11.66 -4.44
N LEU A 19 -8.41 -11.36 -3.66
CA LEU A 19 -9.78 -11.22 -4.20
C LEU A 19 -9.87 -10.12 -5.24
N GLY A 20 -9.17 -9.00 -5.06
CA GLY A 20 -9.07 -7.93 -6.06
C GLY A 20 -8.46 -8.43 -7.38
N PHE A 21 -7.35 -9.17 -7.32
CA PHE A 21 -6.72 -9.75 -8.51
C PHE A 21 -7.61 -10.81 -9.18
N LEU A 22 -8.29 -11.65 -8.41
CA LEU A 22 -9.25 -12.61 -8.95
C LEU A 22 -10.43 -11.89 -9.64
N GLY A 23 -10.93 -10.81 -9.05
CA GLY A 23 -11.96 -9.98 -9.68
C GLY A 23 -11.51 -9.42 -11.03
N LEU A 24 -10.30 -8.89 -11.12
CA LEU A 24 -9.70 -8.43 -12.39
C LEU A 24 -9.57 -9.57 -13.39
N TYR A 25 -9.11 -10.73 -12.96
CA TYR A 25 -8.96 -11.91 -13.80
C TYR A 25 -10.28 -12.35 -14.42
N TYR A 26 -11.34 -12.50 -13.61
CA TYR A 26 -12.62 -12.98 -14.11
C TYR A 26 -13.30 -12.00 -15.07
N ARG A 27 -13.12 -10.70 -14.84
CA ARG A 27 -13.71 -9.67 -15.70
C ARG A 27 -12.78 -9.21 -16.83
N GLY A 28 -11.47 -9.52 -16.72
CA GLY A 28 -10.42 -9.16 -17.67
C GLY A 28 -10.05 -10.28 -18.64
N ASN A 29 -11.03 -10.94 -19.28
CA ASN A 29 -10.82 -12.02 -20.26
C ASN A 29 -9.97 -13.21 -19.74
N LYS A 30 -10.00 -13.47 -18.43
CA LYS A 30 -9.26 -14.55 -17.78
C LYS A 30 -7.74 -14.46 -17.98
N THR A 31 -7.20 -13.24 -18.02
CA THR A 31 -5.76 -12.99 -18.13
C THR A 31 -5.20 -12.36 -16.86
N PHE A 32 -3.93 -12.65 -16.56
CA PHE A 32 -3.11 -11.94 -15.57
C PHE A 32 -2.05 -11.06 -16.23
N SER A 33 -2.09 -10.90 -17.55
CA SER A 33 -1.18 -10.03 -18.28
C SER A 33 -1.46 -8.56 -17.90
N ILE A 34 -0.49 -7.91 -17.25
CA ILE A 34 -0.63 -6.51 -16.83
C ILE A 34 -0.91 -5.59 -18.02
N PRO A 35 -0.21 -5.70 -19.18
CA PRO A 35 -0.50 -4.87 -20.34
C PRO A 35 -1.94 -5.00 -20.83
N GLU A 36 -2.46 -6.24 -20.95
CA GLU A 36 -3.82 -6.49 -21.37
C GLU A 36 -4.86 -5.93 -20.38
N LEU A 37 -4.60 -6.06 -19.08
CA LEU A 37 -5.47 -5.47 -18.05
C LEU A 37 -5.47 -3.94 -18.09
N ILE A 38 -4.35 -3.31 -18.44
CA ILE A 38 -4.26 -1.86 -18.64
C ILE A 38 -5.07 -1.43 -19.86
N GLU A 39 -4.97 -2.14 -20.97
CA GLU A 39 -5.77 -1.85 -22.17
C GLU A 39 -7.27 -1.98 -21.89
N LEU A 40 -7.68 -3.02 -21.17
CA LEU A 40 -9.07 -3.20 -20.75
C LEU A 40 -9.53 -2.09 -19.77
N GLY A 41 -8.67 -1.66 -18.88
CA GLY A 41 -8.95 -0.57 -17.95
C GLY A 41 -9.15 0.77 -18.68
N THR A 42 -8.28 1.08 -19.64
CA THR A 42 -8.38 2.31 -20.45
C THR A 42 -9.53 2.28 -21.45
N SER A 43 -9.92 1.10 -21.95
CA SER A 43 -11.10 0.94 -22.82
C SER A 43 -12.44 1.01 -22.08
N GLY A 44 -12.43 1.15 -20.73
CA GLY A 44 -13.64 1.27 -19.93
C GLY A 44 -14.31 -0.05 -19.55
N ALA A 45 -13.61 -1.18 -19.68
CA ALA A 45 -14.13 -2.49 -19.26
C ALA A 45 -14.36 -2.59 -17.74
N PHE A 46 -13.58 -1.83 -16.97
CA PHE A 46 -13.68 -1.76 -15.52
C PHE A 46 -14.31 -0.44 -15.08
N THR A 47 -15.64 -0.42 -14.92
CA THR A 47 -16.39 0.78 -14.55
C THR A 47 -17.35 0.51 -13.40
N GLY A 48 -17.89 1.60 -12.82
CA GLY A 48 -18.91 1.55 -11.78
C GLY A 48 -18.46 0.95 -10.45
N THR A 49 -19.40 0.40 -9.72
CA THR A 49 -19.19 -0.14 -8.36
C THR A 49 -18.15 -1.25 -8.32
N PHE A 50 -18.06 -2.07 -9.37
CA PHE A 50 -17.06 -3.13 -9.45
C PHE A 50 -15.62 -2.57 -9.43
N ALA A 51 -15.33 -1.59 -10.26
CA ALA A 51 -14.01 -0.97 -10.32
C ALA A 51 -13.64 -0.29 -8.99
N THR A 52 -14.60 0.38 -8.36
CA THR A 52 -14.41 1.00 -7.04
C THR A 52 -14.11 -0.03 -5.96
N LEU A 53 -14.83 -1.14 -5.93
CA LEU A 53 -14.59 -2.23 -4.97
C LEU A 53 -13.22 -2.88 -5.19
N VAL A 54 -12.88 -3.19 -6.44
CA VAL A 54 -11.57 -3.76 -6.77
C VAL A 54 -10.45 -2.80 -6.39
N PHE A 55 -10.58 -1.51 -6.70
CA PHE A 55 -9.59 -0.51 -6.31
C PHE A 55 -9.45 -0.41 -4.78
N ALA A 56 -10.57 -0.38 -4.04
CA ALA A 56 -10.57 -0.33 -2.59
C ALA A 56 -9.84 -1.53 -1.96
N VAL A 57 -10.07 -2.71 -2.49
CA VAL A 57 -9.47 -3.97 -2.00
C VAL A 57 -7.97 -4.02 -2.33
N LEU A 58 -7.57 -3.62 -3.54
CA LEU A 58 -6.16 -3.48 -3.91
C LEU A 58 -5.47 -2.40 -3.08
N PHE A 59 -6.15 -1.25 -2.90
CA PHE A 59 -5.66 -0.16 -2.07
C PHE A 59 -5.37 -0.64 -0.64
N LEU A 60 -6.31 -1.33 0.00
CA LEU A 60 -6.12 -1.88 1.35
C LEU A 60 -4.92 -2.82 1.41
N GLY A 61 -4.77 -3.72 0.43
CA GLY A 61 -3.65 -4.65 0.38
C GLY A 61 -2.30 -3.95 0.25
N PHE A 62 -2.20 -2.96 -0.63
CA PHE A 62 -0.96 -2.20 -0.82
C PHE A 62 -0.71 -1.21 0.32
N ALA A 63 -1.74 -0.57 0.88
CA ALA A 63 -1.63 0.38 1.98
C ALA A 63 -1.11 -0.27 3.28
N VAL A 64 -1.39 -1.55 3.50
CA VAL A 64 -0.77 -2.33 4.58
C VAL A 64 0.72 -2.51 4.34
N LYS A 65 1.13 -2.81 3.10
CA LYS A 65 2.54 -3.00 2.73
C LYS A 65 3.34 -1.68 2.79
N VAL A 66 2.73 -0.59 2.36
CA VAL A 66 3.32 0.77 2.35
C VAL A 66 3.38 1.40 3.75
N PRO A 67 2.97 0.77 4.80
CA PRO A 67 2.52 1.16 6.12
C PRO A 67 1.90 2.57 6.17
N MET A 68 0.81 2.77 5.42
CA MET A 68 0.06 4.02 5.49
C MET A 68 -0.68 4.14 6.84
N TRP A 69 -0.82 5.37 7.34
CA TRP A 69 -1.69 5.59 8.48
C TRP A 69 -3.15 5.27 8.13
N PRO A 70 -3.92 4.54 8.95
CA PRO A 70 -3.64 3.93 10.26
C PRO A 70 -3.08 2.49 10.21
N LEU A 71 -2.73 1.94 9.05
CA LEU A 71 -2.38 0.54 8.81
C LEU A 71 -0.89 0.20 9.09
N HIS A 72 -0.15 1.13 9.71
CA HIS A 72 1.31 1.05 9.92
C HIS A 72 1.73 0.35 11.22
N THR A 73 0.80 0.07 12.12
CA THR A 73 1.09 -0.36 13.50
C THR A 73 1.91 -1.65 13.61
N TRP A 74 1.88 -2.50 12.61
CA TRP A 74 2.64 -3.75 12.55
C TRP A 74 4.15 -3.53 12.32
N LEU A 75 4.55 -2.40 11.72
CA LEU A 75 5.92 -2.16 11.27
C LEU A 75 6.91 -1.99 12.42
N PRO A 76 6.66 -1.18 13.48
CA PRO A 76 7.57 -1.05 14.61
C PRO A 76 7.80 -2.38 15.34
N ASP A 77 6.77 -3.17 15.53
CA ASP A 77 6.87 -4.47 16.20
C ASP A 77 7.64 -5.48 15.35
N ALA A 78 7.41 -5.48 14.03
CA ALA A 78 8.17 -6.32 13.10
C ALA A 78 9.67 -5.99 13.13
N HIS A 79 10.04 -4.71 13.13
CA HIS A 79 11.45 -4.28 13.19
C HIS A 79 12.13 -4.63 14.52
N THR A 80 11.42 -4.56 15.63
CA THR A 80 11.98 -4.90 16.95
C THR A 80 12.17 -6.39 17.13
N ALA A 81 11.22 -7.20 16.66
CA ALA A 81 11.28 -8.66 16.76
C ALA A 81 12.25 -9.30 15.75
N ALA A 82 12.48 -8.67 14.59
CA ALA A 82 13.34 -9.22 13.56
C ALA A 82 14.84 -9.06 13.85
N PRO A 83 15.69 -10.01 13.43
CA PRO A 83 17.13 -9.81 13.36
C PRO A 83 17.47 -8.67 12.39
N THR A 84 18.64 -8.04 12.53
CA THR A 84 19.04 -6.86 11.75
C THR A 84 18.94 -7.08 10.23
N VAL A 85 19.35 -8.26 9.75
CA VAL A 85 19.26 -8.62 8.32
C VAL A 85 17.80 -8.64 7.85
N GLY A 86 16.89 -9.19 8.65
CA GLY A 86 15.46 -9.19 8.34
C GLY A 86 14.87 -7.77 8.29
N SER A 87 15.28 -6.89 9.20
CA SER A 87 14.86 -5.48 9.19
C SER A 87 15.36 -4.73 7.96
N VAL A 88 16.59 -5.00 7.48
CA VAL A 88 17.14 -4.41 6.25
C VAL A 88 16.32 -4.83 5.03
N LEU A 89 16.04 -6.12 4.86
CA LEU A 89 15.22 -6.63 3.76
C LEU A 89 13.78 -6.07 3.80
N LEU A 90 13.21 -5.97 5.01
CA LEU A 90 11.87 -5.41 5.19
C LEU A 90 11.82 -3.94 4.74
N ALA A 91 12.77 -3.12 5.20
CA ALA A 91 12.82 -1.70 4.86
C ALA A 91 13.22 -1.44 3.41
N ALA A 92 14.20 -2.19 2.88
CA ALA A 92 14.74 -1.95 1.54
C ALA A 92 13.81 -2.42 0.41
N ILE A 93 13.17 -3.57 0.56
CA ILE A 93 12.43 -4.23 -0.53
C ILE A 93 10.94 -4.31 -0.24
N LEU A 94 10.54 -4.89 0.91
CA LEU A 94 9.14 -5.24 1.12
C LEU A 94 8.21 -4.03 1.19
N LEU A 95 8.65 -2.92 1.78
CA LEU A 95 7.86 -1.68 1.81
C LEU A 95 7.68 -1.08 0.41
N LYS A 96 8.72 -1.14 -0.44
CA LYS A 96 8.70 -0.58 -1.79
C LYS A 96 7.83 -1.40 -2.76
N LEU A 97 7.63 -2.69 -2.51
CA LEU A 97 6.71 -3.51 -3.31
C LEU A 97 5.27 -3.00 -3.25
N GLY A 98 4.84 -2.42 -2.11
CA GLY A 98 3.52 -1.81 -2.00
C GLY A 98 3.36 -0.58 -2.89
N SER A 99 4.31 0.36 -2.84
CA SER A 99 4.29 1.56 -3.70
C SER A 99 4.46 1.21 -5.18
N TYR A 100 5.30 0.23 -5.50
CA TYR A 100 5.41 -0.31 -6.85
C TYR A 100 4.08 -0.89 -7.34
N GLY A 101 3.35 -1.62 -6.49
CA GLY A 101 2.02 -2.14 -6.82
C GLY A 101 1.01 -1.03 -7.14
N PHE A 102 1.06 0.11 -6.43
CA PHE A 102 0.25 1.27 -6.78
C PHE A 102 0.57 1.81 -8.17
N VAL A 103 1.85 2.07 -8.44
CA VAL A 103 2.30 2.69 -9.70
C VAL A 103 2.13 1.76 -10.90
N ARG A 104 2.41 0.46 -10.72
CA ARG A 104 2.43 -0.49 -11.83
C ARG A 104 1.10 -1.18 -12.09
N ILE A 105 0.26 -1.34 -11.07
CA ILE A 105 -0.94 -2.16 -11.14
C ILE A 105 -2.19 -1.30 -10.90
N ALA A 106 -2.36 -0.74 -9.69
CA ALA A 106 -3.61 -0.11 -9.30
C ALA A 106 -3.96 1.11 -10.16
N ILE A 107 -3.01 2.02 -10.35
CA ILE A 107 -3.23 3.27 -11.10
C ILE A 107 -3.42 3.02 -12.59
N PRO A 108 -2.57 2.25 -13.29
CA PRO A 108 -2.73 2.07 -14.73
C PRO A 108 -3.96 1.26 -15.11
N ILE A 109 -4.34 0.27 -14.31
CA ILE A 109 -5.51 -0.59 -14.59
C ILE A 109 -6.82 0.14 -14.26
N LEU A 110 -6.83 0.98 -13.21
CA LEU A 110 -8.04 1.67 -12.72
C LEU A 110 -7.81 3.19 -12.61
N PRO A 111 -7.54 3.90 -13.72
CA PRO A 111 -7.14 5.31 -13.68
C PRO A 111 -8.25 6.24 -13.16
N GLU A 112 -9.50 5.96 -13.48
CA GLU A 112 -10.66 6.73 -13.00
C GLU A 112 -10.79 6.68 -11.47
N GLN A 113 -10.67 5.48 -10.90
CA GLN A 113 -10.73 5.25 -9.46
C GLN A 113 -9.51 5.84 -8.78
N ALA A 114 -8.32 5.75 -9.39
CA ALA A 114 -7.11 6.37 -8.88
C ALA A 114 -7.28 7.89 -8.73
N LYS A 115 -7.85 8.56 -9.74
CA LYS A 115 -8.17 10.00 -9.67
C LYS A 115 -9.18 10.32 -8.58
N ALA A 116 -10.24 9.52 -8.45
CA ALA A 116 -11.27 9.72 -7.44
C ALA A 116 -10.73 9.55 -6.00
N TRP A 117 -9.78 8.62 -5.80
CA TRP A 117 -9.19 8.33 -4.49
C TRP A 117 -7.93 9.16 -4.19
N ALA A 118 -7.36 9.85 -5.17
CA ALA A 118 -6.14 10.64 -5.00
C ALA A 118 -6.20 11.64 -3.83
N PRO A 119 -7.29 12.41 -3.62
CA PRO A 119 -7.38 13.31 -2.46
C PRO A 119 -7.34 12.57 -1.12
N ALA A 120 -8.02 11.43 -1.02
CA ALA A 120 -8.02 10.62 0.19
C ALA A 120 -6.62 10.04 0.47
N ILE A 121 -5.94 9.54 -0.57
CA ILE A 121 -4.57 9.04 -0.47
C ILE A 121 -3.62 10.16 -0.03
N ALA A 122 -3.76 11.36 -0.59
CA ALA A 122 -2.95 12.53 -0.23
C ALA A 122 -3.13 12.92 1.24
N ILE A 123 -4.38 12.96 1.74
CA ILE A 123 -4.68 13.27 3.14
C ILE A 123 -4.08 12.21 4.07
N LEU A 124 -4.29 10.93 3.79
CA LEU A 124 -3.73 9.83 4.60
C LEU A 124 -2.19 9.86 4.61
N SER A 125 -1.59 10.21 3.48
CA SER A 125 -0.14 10.36 3.34
C SER A 125 0.40 11.54 4.15
N ALA A 126 -0.26 12.69 4.11
CA ALA A 126 0.10 13.85 4.92
C ALA A 126 0.00 13.58 6.43
N ILE A 127 -1.07 12.91 6.86
CA ILE A 127 -1.22 12.45 8.24
C ILE A 127 -0.06 11.50 8.60
N GLY A 128 0.27 10.56 7.72
CA GLY A 128 1.37 9.61 7.92
C GLY A 128 2.73 10.29 8.07
N ILE A 129 3.00 11.35 7.30
CA ILE A 129 4.23 12.14 7.41
C ILE A 129 4.31 12.83 8.77
N ILE A 130 3.26 13.54 9.16
CA ILE A 130 3.23 14.29 10.43
C ILE A 130 3.31 13.33 11.60
N TYR A 131 2.45 12.31 11.61
CA TYR A 131 2.40 11.32 12.67
C TYR A 131 3.73 10.54 12.80
N GLY A 132 4.27 10.05 11.67
CA GLY A 132 5.53 9.30 11.67
C GLY A 132 6.69 10.12 12.20
N SER A 133 6.78 11.40 11.82
CA SER A 133 7.81 12.32 12.29
C SER A 133 7.69 12.61 13.81
N LEU A 134 6.49 12.89 14.29
CA LEU A 134 6.25 13.12 15.71
C LEU A 134 6.51 11.86 16.55
N ALA A 135 6.09 10.70 16.04
CA ALA A 135 6.32 9.43 16.70
C ALA A 135 7.82 9.09 16.80
N CYS A 136 8.66 9.48 15.82
CA CYS A 136 10.11 9.33 15.90
C CYS A 136 10.70 10.07 17.10
N LEU A 137 10.26 11.29 17.36
CA LEU A 137 10.77 12.12 18.46
C LEU A 137 10.47 11.51 19.84
N ALA A 138 9.43 10.70 19.94
CA ALA A 138 9.02 10.06 21.19
C ALA A 138 9.67 8.68 21.43
N GLN A 139 10.51 8.19 20.50
CA GLN A 139 11.11 6.86 20.63
C GLN A 139 12.44 6.92 21.37
N THR A 140 12.64 5.94 22.27
CA THR A 140 13.92 5.69 22.96
C THR A 140 14.71 4.53 22.36
N ASP A 141 14.05 3.64 21.60
CA ASP A 141 14.63 2.50 20.92
C ASP A 141 14.99 2.89 19.49
N LEU A 142 16.26 2.70 19.10
CA LEU A 142 16.77 3.03 17.77
C LEU A 142 16.04 2.26 16.64
N LYS A 143 15.70 0.98 16.84
CA LYS A 143 14.96 0.21 15.83
C LYS A 143 13.54 0.75 15.62
N ARG A 144 12.86 1.13 16.70
CA ARG A 144 11.54 1.76 16.64
C ARG A 144 11.60 3.13 15.99
N LEU A 145 12.62 3.92 16.30
CA LEU A 145 12.84 5.23 15.66
C LEU A 145 12.96 5.07 14.13
N ILE A 146 13.81 4.14 13.67
CA ILE A 146 13.98 3.88 12.24
C ILE A 146 12.67 3.37 11.60
N ALA A 147 11.90 2.56 12.30
CA ALA A 147 10.61 2.08 11.80
C ALA A 147 9.61 3.24 11.59
N PHE A 148 9.44 4.14 12.56
CA PHE A 148 8.57 5.31 12.41
C PHE A 148 9.08 6.30 11.37
N SER A 149 10.39 6.48 11.25
CA SER A 149 11.01 7.24 10.16
C SER A 149 10.61 6.67 8.79
N SER A 150 10.59 5.34 8.65
CA SER A 150 10.15 4.68 7.42
C SER A 150 8.67 4.96 7.10
N VAL A 151 7.80 5.03 8.11
CA VAL A 151 6.39 5.45 7.93
C VAL A 151 6.30 6.85 7.34
N GLY A 152 7.05 7.81 7.89
CA GLY A 152 7.11 9.18 7.37
C GLY A 152 7.61 9.24 5.92
N HIS A 153 8.71 8.55 5.62
CA HIS A 153 9.26 8.50 4.26
C HIS A 153 8.31 7.86 3.25
N MET A 154 7.64 6.78 3.61
CA MET A 154 6.62 6.16 2.74
C MET A 154 5.41 7.08 2.56
N GLY A 155 5.09 7.91 3.53
CA GLY A 155 4.10 8.98 3.39
C GLY A 155 4.46 9.96 2.25
N PHE A 156 5.72 10.42 2.16
CA PHE A 156 6.17 11.25 1.04
C PHE A 156 6.04 10.55 -0.32
N VAL A 157 6.42 9.26 -0.39
CA VAL A 157 6.28 8.47 -1.61
C VAL A 157 4.82 8.39 -2.04
N MET A 158 3.91 8.12 -1.11
CA MET A 158 2.49 8.02 -1.42
C MET A 158 1.86 9.37 -1.76
N LEU A 159 2.33 10.45 -1.16
CA LEU A 159 1.90 11.81 -1.52
C LEU A 159 2.31 12.15 -2.98
N GLY A 160 3.55 11.78 -3.36
CA GLY A 160 4.01 11.91 -4.74
C GLY A 160 3.19 11.07 -5.72
N ILE A 161 2.84 9.83 -5.35
CA ILE A 161 1.97 8.97 -6.17
C ILE A 161 0.57 9.56 -6.29
N ALA A 162 0.02 10.11 -5.21
CA ALA A 162 -1.31 10.73 -5.20
C ALA A 162 -1.41 11.99 -6.07
N SER A 163 -0.30 12.67 -6.36
CA SER A 163 -0.31 13.84 -7.24
C SER A 163 -0.70 13.50 -8.68
N LEU A 164 -0.52 12.24 -9.11
CA LEU A 164 -0.84 11.73 -10.45
C LEU A 164 -0.30 12.59 -11.58
N THR A 165 0.73 13.39 -11.32
CA THR A 165 1.39 14.19 -12.35
C THR A 165 2.23 13.30 -13.25
N PRO A 166 2.06 13.36 -14.58
CA PRO A 166 2.97 12.67 -15.48
C PRO A 166 4.38 13.24 -15.30
N ILE A 167 5.34 12.34 -15.23
CA ILE A 167 6.77 12.69 -15.21
C ILE A 167 7.21 12.93 -16.65
#